data_382d5fe3bb63d7a179e582c1b9877c62
#
_entry.id   382d5fe3bb63d7a179e582c1b9877c62
#
_cell.length_a   1.000
_cell.length_b   1.000
_cell.length_c   1.000
_cell.angle_alpha   90.00
_cell.angle_beta   90.00
_cell.angle_gamma   90.00
#
_symmetry.space_group_name_H-M   'P 1'
#
loop_
_entity.id
_entity.type
_entity.pdbx_description
1 polymer ?
#
loop_
_entity_poly.entity_id
_entity_poly.type
_entity_poly.pdbx_seq_one_letter_code
_entity_poly.pdbx_strand_id
1 'polypeptide(L)'
;AGFAFKWQDEHGTVTANSKFEKVGSGKMTVSGVWDNTGEVAVKEGTLCLNDRSAENAMLGSGELSVEDGAVLCGLGKLGNASVTVERGGRLYSGTREGASSGALDFSGKRLTVSAGGEVMFNVASKIRCTTLEGISSFSLRGTLKVSVREGLELEAGDEFQLWTANRTVLSSACTLDLDSPGEGLEWDTSALEDGVLKVKTATGITGVVSGEPVDCVVYTLDGARAGYFTCMPSEVREYMEENGFKSGMYMVKMTQGQRTVSRKVTVD
;
A
#
# COMPACT_ATOMS: atom_id res chain seq x y z
N ALA A 1 -26.32 -13.43 -5.73
CA ALA A 1 -27.04 -13.20 -4.49
C ALA A 1 -26.07 -13.42 -3.34
N GLY A 2 -25.68 -12.33 -2.67
CA GLY A 2 -24.80 -12.42 -1.50
C GLY A 2 -25.61 -12.76 -0.26
N PHE A 3 -25.17 -13.73 0.50
CA PHE A 3 -25.70 -13.95 1.84
C PHE A 3 -24.87 -13.13 2.82
N ALA A 4 -25.51 -12.18 3.53
CA ALA A 4 -24.94 -11.60 4.72
C ALA A 4 -25.40 -12.46 5.90
N PHE A 5 -24.49 -13.17 6.53
CA PHE A 5 -24.79 -13.86 7.78
C PHE A 5 -24.40 -12.92 8.92
N LYS A 6 -25.38 -12.49 9.71
CA LYS A 6 -25.14 -11.74 10.93
C LYS A 6 -25.46 -12.66 12.09
N TRP A 7 -24.46 -13.10 12.81
CA TRP A 7 -24.66 -13.76 14.10
C TRP A 7 -24.68 -12.67 15.16
N GLN A 8 -25.75 -12.60 15.91
CA GLN A 8 -25.90 -11.70 17.04
C GLN A 8 -26.48 -12.54 18.17
N ASP A 9 -25.65 -12.78 19.19
CA ASP A 9 -26.08 -13.41 20.44
C ASP A 9 -25.99 -12.37 21.55
N GLU A 10 -27.03 -12.22 22.34
CA GLU A 10 -27.11 -11.27 23.44
C GLU A 10 -26.21 -11.65 24.63
N HIS A 11 -25.62 -12.87 24.62
CA HIS A 11 -24.76 -13.41 25.69
C HIS A 11 -23.46 -14.04 25.13
N GLY A 12 -23.16 -13.83 24.00
CA GLY A 12 -22.37 -14.19 22.85
C GLY A 12 -20.95 -14.65 23.05
N THR A 13 -20.64 -15.67 23.80
CA THR A 13 -19.38 -16.36 23.63
C THR A 13 -19.62 -17.70 22.93
N VAL A 14 -19.22 -17.81 21.66
CA VAL A 14 -19.14 -19.09 20.98
C VAL A 14 -17.77 -19.68 21.26
N THR A 15 -17.72 -20.67 22.13
CA THR A 15 -16.48 -21.44 22.37
C THR A 15 -16.42 -22.61 21.40
N ALA A 16 -15.50 -22.53 20.43
CA ALA A 16 -15.25 -23.62 19.50
C ALA A 16 -13.74 -23.89 19.44
N ASN A 17 -13.38 -25.16 19.51
CA ASN A 17 -12.00 -25.63 19.28
C ASN A 17 -11.84 -26.18 17.86
N SER A 18 -12.79 -25.87 16.98
CA SER A 18 -12.87 -26.40 15.61
C SER A 18 -12.34 -25.38 14.60
N LYS A 19 -11.83 -25.88 13.50
CA LYS A 19 -11.50 -25.07 12.35
C LYS A 19 -12.75 -24.37 11.82
N PHE A 20 -12.64 -23.07 11.58
CA PHE A 20 -13.66 -22.28 10.90
C PHE A 20 -13.20 -21.91 9.50
N GLU A 21 -14.05 -22.14 8.52
CA GLU A 21 -13.78 -21.76 7.14
C GLU A 21 -14.87 -20.82 6.61
N LYS A 22 -14.48 -19.64 6.17
CA LYS A 22 -15.34 -18.74 5.40
C LYS A 22 -15.21 -19.11 3.92
N VAL A 23 -16.28 -19.64 3.36
CA VAL A 23 -16.39 -20.03 1.95
C VAL A 23 -17.48 -19.22 1.25
N GLY A 24 -17.49 -19.27 -0.09
CA GLY A 24 -18.45 -18.57 -0.93
C GLY A 24 -18.13 -17.08 -1.08
N SER A 25 -18.47 -16.52 -2.25
CA SER A 25 -18.07 -15.17 -2.70
C SER A 25 -18.68 -14.00 -1.92
N GLY A 26 -19.65 -14.26 -1.04
CA GLY A 26 -20.35 -13.23 -0.26
C GLY A 26 -19.50 -12.65 0.87
N LYS A 27 -19.98 -11.54 1.43
CA LYS A 27 -19.41 -10.92 2.63
C LYS A 27 -20.07 -11.46 3.89
N MET A 28 -19.27 -11.97 4.82
CA MET A 28 -19.66 -12.28 6.18
C MET A 28 -19.17 -11.16 7.10
N THR A 29 -20.07 -10.63 7.94
CA THR A 29 -19.70 -9.62 8.93
C THR A 29 -19.81 -10.24 10.33
N VAL A 30 -18.76 -10.08 11.11
CA VAL A 30 -18.71 -10.50 12.52
C VAL A 30 -18.76 -9.26 13.39
N SER A 31 -19.71 -9.25 14.34
CA SER A 31 -19.82 -8.24 15.39
C SER A 31 -19.83 -8.96 16.73
N GLY A 32 -19.06 -8.47 17.69
CA GLY A 32 -18.92 -9.07 19.01
C GLY A 32 -17.77 -10.10 19.11
N VAL A 33 -17.64 -10.68 20.29
CA VAL A 33 -16.56 -11.59 20.64
C VAL A 33 -16.86 -13.00 20.14
N TRP A 34 -15.88 -13.58 19.51
CA TRP A 34 -15.91 -14.98 19.11
C TRP A 34 -14.69 -15.70 19.69
N ASP A 35 -14.92 -16.54 20.68
CA ASP A 35 -13.87 -17.32 21.35
C ASP A 35 -13.65 -18.65 20.63
N ASN A 36 -12.87 -18.61 19.55
CA ASN A 36 -12.46 -19.80 18.82
C ASN A 36 -10.95 -20.03 19.01
N THR A 37 -10.57 -21.19 19.49
CA THR A 37 -9.15 -21.58 19.60
C THR A 37 -8.64 -22.34 18.38
N GLY A 38 -9.54 -22.77 17.49
CA GLY A 38 -9.21 -23.44 16.24
C GLY A 38 -8.74 -22.45 15.16
N GLU A 39 -8.22 -23.00 14.09
CA GLU A 39 -7.80 -22.27 12.90
C GLU A 39 -8.99 -21.55 12.23
N VAL A 40 -8.76 -20.35 11.72
CA VAL A 40 -9.69 -19.58 10.90
C VAL A 40 -9.13 -19.45 9.50
N ALA A 41 -9.86 -19.90 8.48
CA ALA A 41 -9.47 -19.77 7.09
C ALA A 41 -10.52 -18.99 6.30
N VAL A 42 -10.10 -17.87 5.69
CA VAL A 42 -10.91 -17.12 4.73
C VAL A 42 -10.53 -17.61 3.34
N LYS A 43 -11.35 -18.51 2.79
CA LYS A 43 -11.07 -19.20 1.52
C LYS A 43 -11.65 -18.48 0.32
N GLU A 44 -12.80 -17.83 0.49
CA GLU A 44 -13.48 -17.10 -0.58
C GLU A 44 -14.28 -15.93 -0.03
N GLY A 45 -14.43 -14.88 -0.85
CA GLY A 45 -15.22 -13.71 -0.53
C GLY A 45 -14.62 -12.89 0.59
N THR A 46 -15.45 -12.29 1.43
CA THR A 46 -14.99 -11.32 2.44
C THR A 46 -15.38 -11.74 3.85
N LEU A 47 -14.43 -11.77 4.76
CA LEU A 47 -14.66 -11.78 6.20
C LEU A 47 -14.39 -10.37 6.74
N CYS A 48 -15.42 -9.75 7.31
CA CYS A 48 -15.37 -8.37 7.78
C CYS A 48 -15.66 -8.30 9.26
N LEU A 49 -14.74 -7.70 10.01
CA LEU A 49 -14.94 -7.36 11.41
C LEU A 49 -15.62 -6.00 11.52
N ASN A 50 -16.62 -5.87 12.35
CA ASN A 50 -17.36 -4.62 12.48
C ASN A 50 -17.74 -4.34 13.93
N ASP A 51 -16.75 -4.21 14.78
CA ASP A 51 -16.96 -3.77 16.15
C ASP A 51 -15.80 -2.89 16.62
N ARG A 52 -16.01 -1.57 16.60
CA ARG A 52 -15.05 -0.58 17.08
C ARG A 52 -14.94 -0.54 18.59
N SER A 53 -15.98 -0.99 19.26
CA SER A 53 -16.08 -0.95 20.73
C SER A 53 -15.66 -2.26 21.39
N ALA A 54 -15.25 -3.26 20.59
CA ALA A 54 -14.82 -4.55 21.12
C ALA A 54 -13.58 -4.38 21.99
N GLU A 55 -13.78 -4.42 23.30
CA GLU A 55 -12.66 -4.49 24.27
C GLU A 55 -11.94 -5.83 24.17
N ASN A 56 -12.63 -6.86 23.69
CA ASN A 56 -12.12 -8.20 23.52
C ASN A 56 -11.83 -8.52 22.05
N ALA A 57 -10.87 -9.40 21.85
CA ALA A 57 -10.47 -9.84 20.53
C ALA A 57 -11.56 -10.64 19.82
N MET A 58 -11.82 -10.29 18.56
CA MET A 58 -12.70 -11.04 17.67
C MET A 58 -11.94 -12.17 16.97
N LEU A 59 -12.66 -13.18 16.48
CA LEU A 59 -12.15 -14.36 15.78
C LEU A 59 -11.21 -15.27 16.62
N GLY A 60 -11.30 -15.19 17.94
CA GLY A 60 -10.61 -16.09 18.84
C GLY A 60 -9.09 -15.98 18.86
N SER A 61 -8.40 -17.08 19.15
CA SER A 61 -6.95 -17.13 19.34
C SER A 61 -6.20 -18.07 18.40
N GLY A 62 -6.89 -18.82 17.53
CA GLY A 62 -6.27 -19.68 16.53
C GLY A 62 -5.51 -18.90 15.44
N GLU A 63 -4.78 -19.60 14.59
CA GLU A 63 -4.16 -18.97 13.42
C GLU A 63 -5.23 -18.56 12.41
N LEU A 64 -4.99 -17.45 11.68
CA LEU A 64 -5.89 -16.97 10.64
C LEU A 64 -5.17 -16.89 9.32
N SER A 65 -5.74 -17.51 8.27
CA SER A 65 -5.27 -17.41 6.89
C SER A 65 -6.29 -16.71 5.99
N VAL A 66 -5.78 -15.90 5.06
CA VAL A 66 -6.57 -15.27 3.98
C VAL A 66 -6.04 -15.81 2.66
N GLU A 67 -6.83 -16.67 2.03
CA GLU A 67 -6.42 -17.45 0.85
C GLU A 67 -6.67 -16.68 -0.46
N ASP A 68 -6.34 -17.30 -1.58
CA ASP A 68 -6.46 -16.72 -2.93
C ASP A 68 -7.88 -16.22 -3.23
N GLY A 69 -8.00 -14.97 -3.69
CA GLY A 69 -9.27 -14.30 -3.96
C GLY A 69 -10.08 -13.90 -2.73
N ALA A 70 -9.62 -14.26 -1.53
CA ALA A 70 -10.30 -13.90 -0.29
C ALA A 70 -9.87 -12.54 0.28
N VAL A 71 -10.72 -11.98 1.12
CA VAL A 71 -10.51 -10.67 1.75
C VAL A 71 -10.78 -10.76 3.25
N LEU A 72 -9.84 -10.28 4.04
CA LEU A 72 -10.04 -9.92 5.44
C LEU A 72 -10.10 -8.41 5.56
N CYS A 73 -11.15 -7.90 6.20
CA CYS A 73 -11.25 -6.47 6.44
C CYS A 73 -11.98 -6.17 7.75
N GLY A 74 -11.97 -4.91 8.15
CA GLY A 74 -12.80 -4.47 9.26
C GLY A 74 -12.17 -3.51 10.22
N LEU A 75 -12.81 -3.45 11.37
CA LEU A 75 -12.53 -2.56 12.49
C LEU A 75 -12.57 -3.39 13.76
N GLY A 76 -11.76 -3.02 14.75
CA GLY A 76 -11.75 -3.68 16.05
C GLY A 76 -10.51 -4.51 16.27
N LYS A 77 -10.61 -5.53 17.11
CA LYS A 77 -9.48 -6.25 17.70
C LYS A 77 -9.39 -7.69 17.21
N LEU A 78 -8.24 -8.09 16.70
CA LEU A 78 -7.92 -9.48 16.35
C LEU A 78 -7.15 -10.14 17.50
N GLY A 79 -7.61 -11.33 17.94
CA GLY A 79 -6.91 -12.14 18.93
C GLY A 79 -6.09 -13.28 18.35
N ASN A 80 -6.18 -13.48 17.04
CA ASN A 80 -5.54 -14.62 16.38
C ASN A 80 -4.02 -14.62 16.59
N ALA A 81 -3.46 -15.79 16.88
CA ALA A 81 -2.04 -15.97 17.19
C ALA A 81 -1.13 -15.46 16.07
N SER A 82 -1.56 -15.66 14.84
CA SER A 82 -0.94 -15.09 13.65
C SER A 82 -2.01 -14.86 12.58
N VAL A 83 -1.77 -13.86 11.73
CA VAL A 83 -2.56 -13.61 10.51
C VAL A 83 -1.63 -13.73 9.32
N THR A 84 -1.99 -14.57 8.37
CA THR A 84 -1.24 -14.76 7.13
C THR A 84 -2.13 -14.42 5.95
N VAL A 85 -1.70 -13.43 5.17
CA VAL A 85 -2.31 -13.10 3.87
C VAL A 85 -1.52 -13.86 2.82
N GLU A 86 -2.15 -14.89 2.26
CA GLU A 86 -1.52 -15.76 1.28
C GLU A 86 -1.53 -15.11 -0.11
N ARG A 87 -0.89 -15.76 -1.07
CA ARG A 87 -0.93 -15.34 -2.46
C ARG A 87 -2.37 -15.15 -2.93
N GLY A 88 -2.67 -13.99 -3.54
CA GLY A 88 -4.01 -13.62 -4.00
C GLY A 88 -4.97 -13.17 -2.90
N GLY A 89 -4.62 -13.38 -1.62
CA GLY A 89 -5.37 -12.85 -0.48
C GLY A 89 -5.18 -11.36 -0.30
N ARG A 90 -6.17 -10.68 0.29
CA ARG A 90 -6.14 -9.22 0.53
C ARG A 90 -6.53 -8.88 1.95
N LEU A 91 -5.87 -7.88 2.51
CA LEU A 91 -6.14 -7.33 3.84
C LEU A 91 -6.28 -5.81 3.77
N TYR A 92 -7.32 -5.25 4.40
CA TYR A 92 -7.41 -3.81 4.64
C TYR A 92 -8.20 -3.52 5.93
N SER A 93 -7.92 -2.36 6.55
CA SER A 93 -8.76 -1.88 7.64
C SER A 93 -9.94 -1.07 7.10
N GLY A 94 -11.04 -1.05 7.87
CA GLY A 94 -12.30 -0.49 7.41
C GLY A 94 -13.28 -1.55 6.92
N THR A 95 -14.56 -1.20 6.92
CA THR A 95 -15.64 -2.16 6.57
C THR A 95 -15.88 -2.32 5.07
N ARG A 96 -15.16 -1.56 4.25
CA ARG A 96 -15.18 -1.61 2.78
C ARG A 96 -13.83 -1.13 2.22
N GLU A 97 -13.51 -1.53 1.02
CA GLU A 97 -12.41 -0.97 0.25
C GLU A 97 -12.60 0.54 0.05
N GLY A 98 -11.54 1.33 0.12
CA GLY A 98 -11.61 2.78 0.05
C GLY A 98 -12.28 3.45 1.25
N ALA A 99 -12.34 2.80 2.41
CA ALA A 99 -12.85 3.42 3.64
C ALA A 99 -12.04 4.66 4.00
N SER A 100 -12.71 5.72 4.47
CA SER A 100 -12.06 6.99 4.81
C SER A 100 -11.29 6.96 6.14
N SER A 101 -11.52 5.96 6.96
CA SER A 101 -10.82 5.70 8.22
C SER A 101 -11.12 4.28 8.68
N GLY A 102 -10.22 3.72 9.45
CA GLY A 102 -10.37 2.42 10.07
C GLY A 102 -9.07 2.02 10.74
N ALA A 103 -9.21 1.37 11.89
CA ALA A 103 -8.11 0.73 12.58
C ALA A 103 -8.46 -0.73 12.82
N LEU A 104 -7.55 -1.62 12.47
CA LEU A 104 -7.61 -3.03 12.79
C LEU A 104 -6.44 -3.34 13.74
N ASP A 105 -6.76 -3.65 14.99
CA ASP A 105 -5.78 -3.93 16.04
C ASP A 105 -5.45 -5.42 16.11
N PHE A 106 -4.19 -5.75 15.94
CA PHE A 106 -3.66 -7.11 16.01
C PHE A 106 -3.35 -7.57 17.44
N SER A 107 -3.54 -6.73 18.45
CA SER A 107 -3.39 -7.08 19.88
C SER A 107 -2.05 -7.73 20.22
N GLY A 108 -0.96 -7.26 19.61
CA GLY A 108 0.39 -7.80 19.83
C GLY A 108 0.67 -9.10 19.09
N LYS A 109 -0.14 -9.46 18.08
CA LYS A 109 0.05 -10.69 17.29
C LYS A 109 0.85 -10.43 16.00
N ARG A 110 1.16 -11.50 15.29
CA ARG A 110 1.97 -11.44 14.07
C ARG A 110 1.12 -11.25 12.83
N LEU A 111 1.66 -10.49 11.87
CA LEU A 111 1.10 -10.37 10.53
C LEU A 111 2.16 -10.74 9.48
N THR A 112 1.78 -11.61 8.57
CA THR A 112 2.59 -11.97 7.39
C THR A 112 1.79 -11.72 6.14
N VAL A 113 2.37 -10.99 5.18
CA VAL A 113 1.84 -10.87 3.82
C VAL A 113 2.81 -11.62 2.91
N SER A 114 2.37 -12.78 2.44
CA SER A 114 3.14 -13.68 1.58
C SER A 114 3.37 -13.06 0.19
N ALA A 115 4.32 -13.57 -0.56
CA ALA A 115 4.53 -13.14 -1.95
C ALA A 115 3.25 -13.32 -2.78
N GLY A 116 2.79 -12.24 -3.41
CA GLY A 116 1.52 -12.18 -4.14
C GLY A 116 0.27 -11.95 -3.28
N GLY A 117 0.41 -11.87 -1.95
CA GLY A 117 -0.63 -11.32 -1.09
C GLY A 117 -0.60 -9.79 -1.10
N GLU A 118 -1.68 -9.15 -0.68
CA GLU A 118 -1.82 -7.68 -0.73
C GLU A 118 -2.31 -7.12 0.60
N VAL A 119 -1.66 -6.05 1.06
CA VAL A 119 -2.15 -5.21 2.15
C VAL A 119 -2.44 -3.82 1.61
N MET A 120 -3.63 -3.29 1.94
CA MET A 120 -4.13 -2.06 1.34
C MET A 120 -4.42 -1.01 2.39
N PHE A 121 -4.02 0.22 2.08
CA PHE A 121 -4.30 1.41 2.88
C PHE A 121 -4.97 2.48 2.01
N ASN A 122 -5.76 3.33 2.65
CA ASN A 122 -6.42 4.43 1.97
C ASN A 122 -6.14 5.75 2.68
N VAL A 123 -5.58 6.70 1.97
CA VAL A 123 -5.36 8.07 2.42
C VAL A 123 -6.58 8.90 2.07
N ALA A 124 -7.36 9.27 3.08
CA ALA A 124 -8.65 9.94 2.91
C ALA A 124 -8.61 11.45 3.13
N SER A 125 -7.61 11.95 3.85
CA SER A 125 -7.33 13.37 4.04
C SER A 125 -5.88 13.54 4.48
N LYS A 126 -5.36 14.75 4.56
CA LYS A 126 -3.99 15.06 5.04
C LYS A 126 -3.65 14.51 6.43
N ILE A 127 -4.67 14.17 7.23
CA ILE A 127 -4.51 13.70 8.62
C ILE A 127 -5.22 12.36 8.87
N ARG A 128 -5.74 11.69 7.85
CA ARG A 128 -6.51 10.45 8.02
C ARG A 128 -6.16 9.44 6.94
N CYS A 129 -5.75 8.28 7.39
CA CYS A 129 -5.64 7.08 6.59
C CYS A 129 -6.23 5.89 7.35
N THR A 130 -6.39 4.77 6.67
CA THR A 130 -6.68 3.49 7.33
C THR A 130 -5.38 2.93 7.93
N THR A 131 -5.47 2.23 9.08
CA THR A 131 -4.31 1.78 9.85
C THR A 131 -4.42 0.32 10.28
N LEU A 132 -3.27 -0.35 10.43
CA LEU A 132 -3.14 -1.61 11.14
C LEU A 132 -2.33 -1.36 12.42
N GLU A 133 -2.85 -1.76 13.57
CA GLU A 133 -2.27 -1.37 14.85
C GLU A 133 -1.85 -2.57 15.69
N GLY A 134 -0.94 -2.34 16.64
CA GLY A 134 -0.58 -3.32 17.65
C GLY A 134 0.04 -4.61 17.11
N ILE A 135 0.80 -4.56 16.01
CA ILE A 135 1.44 -5.73 15.43
C ILE A 135 2.75 -6.03 16.17
N SER A 136 2.96 -7.27 16.63
CA SER A 136 4.24 -7.64 17.25
C SER A 136 5.36 -7.80 16.25
N SER A 137 5.07 -8.42 15.09
CA SER A 137 6.01 -8.61 13.99
C SER A 137 5.26 -8.59 12.69
N PHE A 138 5.62 -7.67 11.81
CA PHE A 138 5.08 -7.56 10.46
C PHE A 138 6.11 -8.00 9.43
N SER A 139 5.78 -9.01 8.63
CA SER A 139 6.60 -9.49 7.52
C SER A 139 5.85 -9.24 6.22
N LEU A 140 6.38 -8.37 5.36
CA LEU A 140 5.79 -8.00 4.08
C LEU A 140 6.68 -8.47 2.93
N ARG A 141 6.18 -9.45 2.16
CA ARG A 141 6.79 -9.98 0.94
C ARG A 141 5.93 -9.77 -0.29
N GLY A 142 4.68 -9.41 -0.09
CA GLY A 142 3.68 -9.18 -1.13
C GLY A 142 3.64 -7.72 -1.56
N THR A 143 2.44 -7.25 -1.87
CA THR A 143 2.18 -5.88 -2.32
C THR A 143 1.69 -5.01 -1.17
N LEU A 144 2.33 -3.87 -1.00
CA LEU A 144 1.81 -2.74 -0.25
C LEU A 144 1.08 -1.82 -1.21
N LYS A 145 -0.24 -1.71 -1.07
CA LYS A 145 -1.04 -0.81 -1.87
C LYS A 145 -1.49 0.39 -1.04
N VAL A 146 -1.29 1.58 -1.57
CA VAL A 146 -1.78 2.81 -0.96
C VAL A 146 -2.58 3.59 -1.99
N SER A 147 -3.87 3.76 -1.73
CA SER A 147 -4.75 4.56 -2.55
C SER A 147 -4.96 5.94 -1.94
N VAL A 148 -4.92 6.97 -2.76
CA VAL A 148 -5.21 8.34 -2.37
C VAL A 148 -6.61 8.69 -2.85
N ARG A 149 -7.42 9.28 -1.94
CA ARG A 149 -8.77 9.71 -2.28
C ARG A 149 -8.74 10.68 -3.46
N GLU A 150 -9.58 10.44 -4.44
CA GLU A 150 -9.74 11.33 -5.59
C GLU A 150 -10.02 12.77 -5.16
N GLY A 151 -9.29 13.73 -5.79
CA GLY A 151 -9.40 15.14 -5.49
C GLY A 151 -8.74 15.57 -4.17
N LEU A 152 -8.02 14.70 -3.48
CA LEU A 152 -7.24 15.07 -2.31
C LEU A 152 -5.91 15.70 -2.74
N GLU A 153 -5.71 16.94 -2.35
CA GLU A 153 -4.45 17.66 -2.55
C GLU A 153 -3.55 17.46 -1.33
N LEU A 154 -2.47 16.70 -1.53
CA LEU A 154 -1.42 16.51 -0.53
C LEU A 154 -0.34 17.56 -0.68
N GLU A 155 0.46 17.76 0.38
CA GLU A 155 1.58 18.70 0.42
C GLU A 155 2.85 17.99 0.92
N ALA A 156 4.00 18.55 0.53
CA ALA A 156 5.27 18.08 1.07
C ALA A 156 5.30 18.29 2.59
N GLY A 157 5.61 17.23 3.32
CA GLY A 157 5.56 17.17 4.77
C GLY A 157 4.34 16.45 5.34
N ASP A 158 3.34 16.11 4.52
CA ASP A 158 2.24 15.24 4.97
C ASP A 158 2.78 13.85 5.33
N GLU A 159 2.33 13.30 6.46
CA GLU A 159 2.77 12.01 6.98
C GLU A 159 1.58 11.11 7.33
N PHE A 160 1.71 9.83 7.00
CA PHE A 160 0.65 8.84 7.22
C PHE A 160 1.21 7.62 7.97
N GLN A 161 0.70 7.38 9.17
CA GLN A 161 0.97 6.15 9.91
C GLN A 161 0.09 5.04 9.33
N LEU A 162 0.65 4.16 8.52
CA LEU A 162 -0.06 3.03 7.92
C LEU A 162 -0.18 1.86 8.89
N TRP A 163 0.89 1.58 9.65
CA TRP A 163 0.84 0.55 10.70
C TRP A 163 1.72 0.88 11.89
N THR A 164 1.41 0.26 13.02
CA THR A 164 2.29 0.21 14.19
C THR A 164 2.71 -1.23 14.46
N ALA A 165 4.01 -1.48 14.50
CA ALA A 165 4.59 -2.79 14.76
C ALA A 165 5.84 -2.68 15.64
N ASN A 166 6.06 -3.67 16.52
CA ASN A 166 7.30 -3.72 17.29
C ASN A 166 8.52 -4.05 16.40
N ARG A 167 8.26 -4.78 15.31
CA ARG A 167 9.25 -5.12 14.30
C ARG A 167 8.59 -5.21 12.93
N THR A 168 9.16 -4.55 11.94
CA THR A 168 8.78 -4.69 10.54
C THR A 168 9.95 -5.30 9.76
N VAL A 169 9.63 -6.20 8.84
CA VAL A 169 10.58 -6.78 7.87
C VAL A 169 9.98 -6.59 6.48
N LEU A 170 10.54 -5.66 5.73
CA LEU A 170 10.20 -5.46 4.33
C LEU A 170 11.17 -6.29 3.47
N SER A 171 10.61 -7.21 2.70
CA SER A 171 11.41 -7.99 1.75
C SER A 171 11.83 -7.12 0.57
N SER A 172 13.03 -7.35 0.04
CA SER A 172 13.46 -6.74 -1.23
C SER A 172 12.57 -7.11 -2.42
N ALA A 173 11.76 -8.17 -2.29
CA ALA A 173 10.76 -8.59 -3.28
C ALA A 173 9.36 -7.97 -3.02
N CYS A 174 9.22 -7.10 -2.01
CA CYS A 174 7.98 -6.38 -1.77
C CYS A 174 7.71 -5.40 -2.92
N THR A 175 6.48 -5.40 -3.41
CA THR A 175 6.02 -4.44 -4.41
C THR A 175 5.30 -3.28 -3.73
N LEU A 176 5.66 -2.06 -4.11
CA LEU A 176 4.96 -0.85 -3.68
C LEU A 176 4.06 -0.38 -4.81
N ASP A 177 2.74 -0.47 -4.62
CA ASP A 177 1.69 0.05 -5.51
C ASP A 177 1.07 1.28 -4.85
N LEU A 178 1.65 2.43 -5.13
CA LEU A 178 1.30 3.70 -4.48
C LEU A 178 0.69 4.64 -5.50
N ASP A 179 -0.55 5.09 -5.27
CA ASP A 179 -1.14 6.17 -6.06
C ASP A 179 -0.26 7.42 -6.00
N SER A 180 -0.26 8.22 -7.05
CA SER A 180 0.50 9.49 -7.04
C SER A 180 0.04 10.40 -5.89
N PRO A 181 0.95 10.98 -5.11
CA PRO A 181 0.60 11.94 -4.07
C PRO A 181 0.21 13.33 -4.62
N GLY A 182 0.47 13.58 -5.92
CA GLY A 182 0.15 14.83 -6.59
C GLY A 182 1.25 15.32 -7.52
N GLU A 183 0.96 16.38 -8.25
CA GLU A 183 1.93 16.99 -9.16
C GLU A 183 3.11 17.61 -8.39
N GLY A 184 4.34 17.30 -8.79
CA GLY A 184 5.54 17.80 -8.12
C GLY A 184 5.83 17.16 -6.76
N LEU A 185 5.10 16.12 -6.40
CA LEU A 185 5.27 15.37 -5.15
C LEU A 185 5.67 13.93 -5.43
N GLU A 186 6.37 13.33 -4.48
CA GLU A 186 6.71 11.91 -4.47
C GLU A 186 6.58 11.34 -3.05
N TRP A 187 6.39 10.03 -2.97
CA TRP A 187 6.39 9.35 -1.68
C TRP A 187 7.81 9.16 -1.16
N ASP A 188 8.02 9.50 0.10
CA ASP A 188 9.21 9.14 0.84
C ASP A 188 8.93 7.86 1.64
N THR A 189 9.58 6.78 1.23
CA THR A 189 9.44 5.45 1.81
C THR A 189 10.53 5.13 2.84
N SER A 190 11.38 6.09 3.18
CA SER A 190 12.53 5.89 4.09
C SER A 190 12.12 5.48 5.51
N ALA A 191 10.90 5.83 5.94
CA ALA A 191 10.34 5.49 7.24
C ALA A 191 9.30 4.35 7.19
N LEU A 192 9.22 3.59 6.09
CA LEU A 192 8.27 2.48 5.97
C LEU A 192 8.53 1.35 6.95
N GLU A 193 9.76 1.12 7.41
CA GLU A 193 10.03 0.14 8.47
C GLU A 193 9.36 0.52 9.79
N ASP A 194 9.12 1.81 10.02
CA ASP A 194 8.36 2.34 11.15
C ASP A 194 6.84 2.43 10.85
N GLY A 195 6.44 2.01 9.67
CA GLY A 195 5.05 2.07 9.20
C GLY A 195 4.59 3.44 8.74
N VAL A 196 5.51 4.37 8.51
CA VAL A 196 5.22 5.76 8.12
C VAL A 196 5.52 5.98 6.65
N LEU A 197 4.53 6.50 5.94
CA LEU A 197 4.66 6.97 4.57
C LEU A 197 4.56 8.51 4.55
N LYS A 198 5.54 9.17 3.94
CA LYS A 198 5.62 10.63 3.92
C LYS A 198 5.50 11.17 2.50
N VAL A 199 5.01 12.38 2.39
CA VAL A 199 5.02 13.13 1.14
C VAL A 199 6.20 14.09 1.13
N LYS A 200 6.98 14.09 0.07
CA LYS A 200 8.05 15.08 -0.12
C LYS A 200 7.95 15.70 -1.51
N THR A 201 8.59 16.85 -1.66
CA THR A 201 8.78 17.44 -2.98
C THR A 201 9.57 16.47 -3.83
N ALA A 202 9.09 16.20 -5.02
CA ALA A 202 9.81 15.36 -5.96
C ALA A 202 11.16 16.00 -6.29
N THR A 203 12.22 15.26 -5.97
CA THR A 203 13.60 15.66 -6.27
C THR A 203 14.02 15.23 -7.66
N GLY A 204 13.21 14.41 -8.29
CA GLY A 204 13.34 13.92 -9.66
C GLY A 204 12.18 14.39 -10.51
N ILE A 205 12.39 14.38 -11.78
CA ILE A 205 11.52 14.88 -12.85
C ILE A 205 10.16 14.18 -12.82
N THR A 206 9.19 14.75 -12.11
CA THR A 206 7.78 14.41 -12.28
C THR A 206 7.20 15.22 -13.42
N GLY A 207 6.74 14.59 -14.46
CA GLY A 207 6.09 15.28 -15.58
C GLY A 207 6.25 14.62 -16.93
N VAL A 208 7.10 13.60 -17.03
CA VAL A 208 7.25 12.82 -18.26
C VAL A 208 6.75 11.40 -18.01
N VAL A 209 5.74 10.97 -18.76
CA VAL A 209 5.16 9.63 -18.65
C VAL A 209 6.19 8.61 -19.14
N SER A 210 6.57 7.65 -18.29
CA SER A 210 7.38 6.52 -18.72
C SER A 210 6.61 5.71 -19.76
N GLY A 211 7.26 5.47 -20.93
CA GLY A 211 6.64 4.69 -21.99
C GLY A 211 6.22 5.49 -23.24
N GLU A 212 6.37 6.82 -23.25
CA GLU A 212 6.20 7.64 -24.45
C GLU A 212 7.46 8.48 -24.73
N PRO A 213 7.80 8.71 -26.01
CA PRO A 213 8.94 9.56 -26.38
C PRO A 213 8.78 11.00 -25.90
N VAL A 214 9.90 11.64 -25.59
CA VAL A 214 9.99 13.04 -25.19
C VAL A 214 10.88 13.82 -26.14
N ASP A 215 10.53 15.06 -26.38
CA ASP A 215 11.38 16.00 -27.09
C ASP A 215 12.42 16.59 -26.14
N CYS A 216 13.68 16.37 -26.43
CA CYS A 216 14.82 16.77 -25.62
C CYS A 216 15.55 17.96 -26.25
N VAL A 217 15.69 19.06 -25.51
CA VAL A 217 16.61 20.15 -25.87
C VAL A 217 17.76 20.15 -24.87
N VAL A 218 18.98 20.02 -25.35
CA VAL A 218 20.19 19.93 -24.54
C VAL A 218 20.88 21.27 -24.49
N TYR A 219 21.28 21.67 -23.29
CA TYR A 219 22.05 22.88 -23.05
C TYR A 219 23.34 22.55 -22.28
N THR A 220 24.40 23.23 -22.61
CA THR A 220 25.62 23.28 -21.78
C THR A 220 25.36 24.08 -20.49
N LEU A 221 26.22 23.94 -19.49
CA LEU A 221 26.03 24.64 -18.20
C LEU A 221 26.10 26.17 -18.29
N ASP A 222 26.73 26.71 -19.34
CA ASP A 222 26.73 28.13 -19.67
C ASP A 222 25.48 28.61 -20.44
N GLY A 223 24.52 27.69 -20.68
CA GLY A 223 23.22 27.99 -21.30
C GLY A 223 23.20 27.91 -22.82
N ALA A 224 24.30 27.55 -23.47
CA ALA A 224 24.32 27.37 -24.93
C ALA A 224 23.57 26.08 -25.31
N ARG A 225 22.77 26.14 -26.40
CA ARG A 225 22.08 24.96 -26.91
C ARG A 225 23.07 24.02 -27.58
N ALA A 226 23.16 22.78 -27.04
CA ALA A 226 24.08 21.76 -27.52
C ALA A 226 23.44 20.73 -28.46
N GLY A 227 22.10 20.55 -28.40
CA GLY A 227 21.43 19.60 -29.27
C GLY A 227 19.90 19.58 -29.10
N TYR A 228 19.27 18.78 -29.98
CA TYR A 228 17.84 18.46 -29.93
C TYR A 228 17.63 17.04 -30.44
N PHE A 229 16.81 16.26 -29.77
CA PHE A 229 16.42 14.91 -30.20
C PHE A 229 15.15 14.45 -29.50
N THR A 230 14.57 13.35 -29.96
CA THR A 230 13.42 12.70 -29.34
C THR A 230 13.80 11.27 -29.01
N CYS A 231 13.61 10.86 -27.74
CA CYS A 231 13.86 9.48 -27.28
C CYS A 231 12.95 9.14 -26.08
N MET A 232 13.03 7.92 -25.60
CA MET A 232 12.39 7.56 -24.35
C MET A 232 13.07 8.25 -23.17
N PRO A 233 12.31 8.66 -22.13
CA PRO A 233 12.89 9.36 -20.96
C PRO A 233 14.01 8.59 -20.25
N SER A 234 13.95 7.25 -20.27
CA SER A 234 14.98 6.36 -19.72
C SER A 234 16.27 6.30 -20.53
N GLU A 235 16.21 6.61 -21.81
CA GLU A 235 17.30 6.45 -22.78
C GLU A 235 18.08 7.74 -23.06
N VAL A 236 17.69 8.85 -22.44
CA VAL A 236 18.28 10.18 -22.71
C VAL A 236 19.81 10.19 -22.58
N ARG A 237 20.35 9.55 -21.54
CA ARG A 237 21.80 9.49 -21.33
C ARG A 237 22.49 8.64 -22.40
N GLU A 238 21.99 7.42 -22.63
CA GLU A 238 22.51 6.48 -23.62
C GLU A 238 22.49 7.10 -25.01
N TYR A 239 21.37 7.74 -25.38
CA TYR A 239 21.27 8.47 -26.64
C TYR A 239 22.33 9.56 -26.80
N MET A 240 22.62 10.33 -25.74
CA MET A 240 23.63 11.38 -25.77
C MET A 240 25.03 10.80 -25.94
N GLU A 241 25.34 9.70 -25.25
CA GLU A 241 26.64 8.99 -25.34
C GLU A 241 26.85 8.45 -26.77
N GLU A 242 25.84 7.83 -27.36
CA GLU A 242 25.90 7.27 -28.72
C GLU A 242 25.94 8.31 -29.83
N ASN A 243 25.36 9.49 -29.61
CA ASN A 243 25.23 10.53 -30.64
C ASN A 243 26.26 11.66 -30.52
N GLY A 244 27.42 11.37 -29.90
CA GLY A 244 28.61 12.21 -29.97
C GLY A 244 28.59 13.46 -29.08
N PHE A 245 27.79 13.49 -28.05
CA PHE A 245 27.92 14.51 -27.01
C PHE A 245 29.22 14.27 -26.26
N LYS A 246 29.99 15.32 -26.08
CA LYS A 246 31.28 15.21 -25.37
C LYS A 246 31.03 14.87 -23.89
N SER A 247 32.02 14.17 -23.30
CA SER A 247 32.03 13.96 -21.86
C SER A 247 31.86 15.28 -21.11
N GLY A 248 30.90 15.31 -20.18
CA GLY A 248 30.57 16.52 -19.44
C GLY A 248 29.16 16.51 -18.89
N MET A 249 28.81 17.62 -18.27
CA MET A 249 27.50 17.81 -17.64
C MET A 249 26.62 18.75 -18.48
N TYR A 250 25.40 18.34 -18.72
CA TYR A 250 24.40 19.04 -19.53
C TYR A 250 23.10 19.25 -18.76
N MET A 251 22.37 20.28 -19.15
CA MET A 251 20.97 20.47 -18.74
C MET A 251 20.07 20.04 -19.91
N VAL A 252 19.30 18.99 -19.71
CA VAL A 252 18.36 18.48 -20.73
C VAL A 252 16.95 18.93 -20.36
N LYS A 253 16.32 19.70 -21.25
CA LYS A 253 14.92 20.09 -21.17
C LYS A 253 14.10 19.10 -21.99
N MET A 254 13.26 18.30 -21.32
CA MET A 254 12.39 17.32 -21.94
C MET A 254 10.97 17.86 -21.99
N THR A 255 10.29 17.71 -23.13
CA THR A 255 8.90 18.16 -23.32
C THR A 255 8.06 17.00 -23.84
N GLN A 256 6.87 16.83 -23.26
CA GLN A 256 5.87 15.85 -23.66
C GLN A 256 4.49 16.53 -23.65
N GLY A 257 3.96 16.84 -24.82
CA GLY A 257 2.74 17.65 -24.93
C GLY A 257 2.92 19.04 -24.32
N GLN A 258 2.12 19.37 -23.32
CA GLN A 258 2.23 20.64 -22.59
C GLN A 258 3.16 20.57 -21.37
N ARG A 259 3.72 19.41 -21.06
CA ARG A 259 4.57 19.21 -19.90
C ARG A 259 6.03 19.39 -20.26
N THR A 260 6.75 20.14 -19.46
CA THR A 260 8.18 20.40 -19.64
C THR A 260 8.95 20.18 -18.35
N VAL A 261 10.07 19.48 -18.46
CA VAL A 261 10.95 19.14 -17.34
C VAL A 261 12.39 19.37 -17.72
N SER A 262 13.22 19.81 -16.78
CA SER A 262 14.68 19.98 -16.98
C SER A 262 15.48 19.06 -16.07
N ARG A 263 16.49 18.38 -16.64
CA ARG A 263 17.35 17.41 -15.94
C ARG A 263 18.83 17.69 -16.18
N LYS A 264 19.64 17.53 -15.15
CA LYS A 264 21.07 17.38 -15.28
C LYS A 264 21.40 15.97 -15.75
N VAL A 265 22.18 15.87 -16.81
CA VAL A 265 22.65 14.59 -17.38
C VAL A 265 24.16 14.68 -17.49
N THR A 266 24.87 13.67 -16.98
CA THR A 266 26.30 13.51 -17.16
C THR A 266 26.54 12.50 -18.26
N VAL A 267 27.34 12.87 -19.24
CA VAL A 267 27.87 12.02 -20.33
C VAL A 267 29.31 11.71 -20.00
N ASP A 268 29.66 10.45 -19.95
CA ASP A 268 31.01 9.93 -19.60
C ASP A 268 31.96 9.88 -20.81
#